data_1f13975555f96e64f1b71b3e5bc1fd71
#
_entry.id   1f13975555f96e64f1b71b3e5bc1fd71
#
_cell.length_a   1.000
_cell.length_b   1.000
_cell.length_c   1.000
_cell.angle_alpha   90.00
_cell.angle_beta   90.00
_cell.angle_gamma   90.00
#
_symmetry.space_group_name_H-M   'P 1'
#
loop_
_entity.id
_entity.type
_entity.pdbx_description
1 polymer ?
#
loop_
_entity_poly.entity_id
_entity_poly.type
_entity_poly.pdbx_seq_one_letter_code
_entity_poly.pdbx_strand_id
1 'polypeptide(L)'
;EIIIGNKSHIFRGENSGASTLGGISIHVIPNKENGELEPDHIISAIKTPQSINYPSTSMVSIENTQNACGGAVLSTEYCESIAKLTKDNNIKLHLDGARIFNASVYLGIPVSKLVSSADSITFCLSKGLSCPIGSIICGDKEFISRARYWRKTLGGAMRQLGIVAASGIIAL
;
A
#
# COMPACT_ATOMS: atom_id res chain seq x y z
N GLU A 1 -0.96 -14.88 -2.61
CA GLU A 1 0.03 -14.12 -3.36
C GLU A 1 -0.42 -12.67 -3.50
N ILE A 2 0.55 -11.74 -3.58
CA ILE A 2 0.31 -10.33 -3.91
C ILE A 2 1.07 -9.95 -5.18
N ILE A 3 0.49 -9.05 -5.99
CA ILE A 3 1.13 -8.47 -7.17
C ILE A 3 1.64 -7.08 -6.80
N ILE A 4 2.91 -6.79 -7.11
CA ILE A 4 3.56 -5.52 -6.82
C ILE A 4 4.51 -5.11 -7.95
N GLY A 5 4.88 -3.84 -7.97
CA GLY A 5 5.89 -3.33 -8.90
C GLY A 5 7.33 -3.69 -8.49
N ASN A 6 8.21 -3.86 -9.47
CA ASN A 6 9.63 -4.16 -9.25
C ASN A 6 10.40 -2.99 -8.59
N LYS A 7 9.81 -1.79 -8.58
CA LYS A 7 10.34 -0.60 -7.90
C LYS A 7 9.64 -0.31 -6.57
N SER A 8 8.64 -1.12 -6.17
CA SER A 8 7.92 -0.96 -4.90
C SER A 8 8.84 -1.14 -3.70
N HIS A 9 8.67 -0.29 -2.69
CA HIS A 9 9.50 -0.30 -1.49
C HIS A 9 9.41 -1.64 -0.74
N ILE A 10 8.22 -2.20 -0.61
CA ILE A 10 7.97 -3.49 0.04
C ILE A 10 8.73 -4.67 -0.61
N PHE A 11 9.08 -4.55 -1.90
CA PHE A 11 9.90 -5.55 -2.60
C PHE A 11 11.40 -5.29 -2.44
N ARG A 12 11.81 -4.01 -2.58
CA ARG A 12 13.24 -3.63 -2.61
C ARG A 12 13.84 -3.41 -1.23
N GLY A 13 13.00 -3.16 -0.24
CA GLY A 13 13.38 -2.86 1.13
C GLY A 13 12.82 -3.85 2.15
N GLU A 14 12.80 -3.43 3.42
CA GLU A 14 12.15 -4.11 4.54
C GLU A 14 12.60 -5.55 4.76
N ASN A 15 13.79 -5.90 4.27
CA ASN A 15 14.41 -7.22 4.42
C ASN A 15 13.46 -8.38 4.03
N SER A 16 12.64 -8.16 2.99
CA SER A 16 11.61 -9.11 2.53
C SER A 16 10.62 -9.54 3.63
N GLY A 17 10.31 -8.64 4.57
CA GLY A 17 9.49 -8.94 5.75
C GLY A 17 8.11 -9.54 5.41
N ALA A 18 7.50 -9.12 4.30
CA ALA A 18 6.23 -9.69 3.84
C ALA A 18 6.35 -11.20 3.56
N SER A 19 7.45 -11.65 2.98
CA SER A 19 7.70 -13.07 2.71
C SER A 19 8.22 -13.81 3.93
N THR A 20 9.21 -13.25 4.64
CA THR A 20 9.89 -13.94 5.75
C THR A 20 9.02 -14.09 6.99
N LEU A 21 8.22 -13.07 7.32
CA LEU A 21 7.37 -13.07 8.51
C LEU A 21 5.89 -13.36 8.18
N GLY A 22 5.43 -12.88 7.03
CA GLY A 22 4.05 -13.06 6.59
C GLY A 22 3.78 -14.33 5.79
N GLY A 23 4.83 -15.02 5.31
CA GLY A 23 4.67 -16.17 4.41
C GLY A 23 4.02 -15.81 3.07
N ILE A 24 4.13 -14.53 2.67
CA ILE A 24 3.44 -14.01 1.49
C ILE A 24 4.30 -14.24 0.25
N SER A 25 3.73 -14.95 -0.74
CA SER A 25 4.30 -15.02 -2.07
C SER A 25 4.14 -13.69 -2.80
N ILE A 26 5.21 -13.20 -3.40
CA ILE A 26 5.23 -11.92 -4.12
C ILE A 26 5.42 -12.18 -5.62
N HIS A 27 4.49 -11.71 -6.43
CA HIS A 27 4.60 -11.66 -7.89
C HIS A 27 4.99 -10.24 -8.32
N VAL A 28 6.14 -10.12 -8.92
CA VAL A 28 6.73 -8.83 -9.29
C VAL A 28 6.49 -8.55 -10.76
N ILE A 29 5.94 -7.38 -11.08
CA ILE A 29 5.78 -6.89 -12.45
C ILE A 29 6.53 -5.56 -12.65
N PRO A 30 6.89 -5.18 -13.87
CA PRO A 30 7.63 -3.94 -14.12
C PRO A 30 6.81 -2.69 -13.75
N ASN A 31 7.44 -1.71 -13.08
CA ASN A 31 6.91 -0.35 -13.06
C ASN A 31 7.29 0.39 -14.35
N LYS A 32 6.38 1.23 -14.84
CA LYS A 32 6.71 2.29 -15.79
C LYS A 32 7.60 3.36 -15.14
N GLU A 33 8.16 4.25 -15.93
CA GLU A 33 8.99 5.35 -15.44
C GLU A 33 8.19 6.33 -14.57
N ASN A 34 6.90 6.52 -14.88
CA ASN A 34 5.97 7.34 -14.09
C ASN A 34 5.42 6.64 -12.83
N GLY A 35 5.93 5.45 -12.49
CA GLY A 35 5.56 4.70 -11.30
C GLY A 35 4.35 3.78 -11.43
N GLU A 36 3.60 3.88 -12.52
CA GLU A 36 2.43 3.03 -12.79
C GLU A 36 2.82 1.56 -13.02
N LEU A 37 1.87 0.68 -12.77
CA LEU A 37 1.86 -0.72 -13.23
C LEU A 37 0.95 -0.81 -14.45
N GLU A 38 1.42 -1.49 -15.50
CA GLU A 38 0.60 -1.71 -16.70
C GLU A 38 -0.60 -2.61 -16.37
N PRO A 39 -1.85 -2.20 -16.64
CA PRO A 39 -3.02 -3.02 -16.36
C PRO A 39 -2.97 -4.42 -16.97
N ASP A 40 -2.47 -4.57 -18.21
CA ASP A 40 -2.34 -5.85 -18.88
C ASP A 40 -1.35 -6.78 -18.17
N HIS A 41 -0.28 -6.21 -17.59
CA HIS A 41 0.66 -6.99 -16.77
C HIS A 41 0.01 -7.47 -15.46
N ILE A 42 -0.84 -6.65 -14.85
CA ILE A 42 -1.59 -7.05 -13.65
C ILE A 42 -2.53 -8.19 -14.01
N ILE A 43 -3.33 -8.05 -15.08
CA ILE A 43 -4.30 -9.07 -15.52
C ILE A 43 -3.60 -10.40 -15.80
N SER A 44 -2.49 -10.37 -16.53
CA SER A 44 -1.73 -11.59 -16.88
C SER A 44 -1.07 -12.27 -15.67
N ALA A 45 -0.82 -11.51 -14.60
CA ALA A 45 -0.23 -12.01 -13.36
C ALA A 45 -1.27 -12.60 -12.39
N ILE A 46 -2.56 -12.30 -12.56
CA ILE A 46 -3.63 -12.79 -11.67
C ILE A 46 -3.76 -14.31 -11.79
N LYS A 47 -3.65 -14.98 -10.65
CA LYS A 47 -3.87 -16.41 -10.51
C LYS A 47 -5.15 -16.67 -9.75
N THR A 48 -6.06 -17.39 -10.38
CA THR A 48 -7.36 -17.75 -9.80
C THR A 48 -7.25 -18.96 -8.86
N PRO A 49 -8.17 -19.12 -7.88
CA PRO A 49 -8.13 -20.23 -6.92
C PRO A 49 -8.34 -21.62 -7.54
N GLN A 50 -8.59 -21.73 -8.83
CA GLN A 50 -8.96 -22.99 -9.51
C GLN A 50 -7.78 -23.96 -9.71
N SER A 51 -6.55 -23.52 -9.52
CA SER A 51 -5.38 -24.37 -9.65
C SER A 51 -4.79 -24.72 -8.27
N ILE A 52 -4.66 -26.00 -8.00
CA ILE A 52 -3.96 -26.50 -6.80
C ILE A 52 -2.44 -26.28 -6.86
N ASN A 53 -1.91 -25.93 -8.04
CA ASN A 53 -0.47 -25.79 -8.27
C ASN A 53 0.05 -24.37 -8.05
N TYR A 54 -0.82 -23.38 -7.96
CA TYR A 54 -0.42 -21.97 -7.84
C TYR A 54 -1.11 -21.27 -6.68
N PRO A 55 -0.40 -20.39 -5.97
CA PRO A 55 -1.04 -19.56 -4.96
C PRO A 55 -2.03 -18.60 -5.63
N SER A 56 -3.23 -18.47 -5.07
CA SER A 56 -4.20 -17.48 -5.57
C SER A 56 -3.73 -16.05 -5.29
N THR A 57 -3.97 -15.15 -6.24
CA THR A 57 -3.74 -13.73 -6.05
C THR A 57 -4.84 -13.14 -5.14
N SER A 58 -4.45 -12.41 -4.11
CA SER A 58 -5.37 -11.79 -3.15
C SER A 58 -5.35 -10.27 -3.18
N MET A 59 -4.26 -9.68 -3.69
CA MET A 59 -4.08 -8.22 -3.61
C MET A 59 -3.13 -7.73 -4.70
N VAL A 60 -3.40 -6.52 -5.18
CA VAL A 60 -2.43 -5.67 -5.89
C VAL A 60 -2.00 -4.56 -4.94
N SER A 61 -0.72 -4.22 -4.90
CA SER A 61 -0.22 -3.05 -4.18
C SER A 61 0.43 -2.06 -5.14
N ILE A 62 -0.02 -0.82 -5.09
CA ILE A 62 0.57 0.33 -5.79
C ILE A 62 1.18 1.30 -4.79
N GLU A 63 2.14 2.12 -5.21
CA GLU A 63 2.85 3.06 -4.33
C GLU A 63 2.68 4.51 -4.82
N ASN A 64 2.22 5.42 -3.97
CA ASN A 64 2.03 6.83 -4.28
C ASN A 64 2.48 7.74 -3.10
N THR A 65 3.51 8.58 -3.27
CA THR A 65 4.33 8.74 -4.47
C THR A 65 5.25 7.54 -4.65
N GLN A 66 5.53 7.15 -5.90
CA GLN A 66 6.45 6.04 -6.17
C GLN A 66 7.91 6.51 -6.02
N ASN A 67 8.54 6.14 -4.92
CA ASN A 67 9.83 6.67 -4.50
C ASN A 67 10.97 6.36 -5.48
N ALA A 68 11.07 5.11 -5.93
CA ALA A 68 12.14 4.67 -6.82
C ALA A 68 11.97 5.14 -8.28
N CYS A 69 10.83 5.76 -8.60
CA CYS A 69 10.57 6.46 -9.86
C CYS A 69 10.71 7.99 -9.70
N GLY A 70 11.61 8.45 -8.81
CA GLY A 70 11.85 9.88 -8.59
C GLY A 70 10.74 10.59 -7.80
N GLY A 71 9.92 9.86 -7.08
CA GLY A 71 8.76 10.42 -6.36
C GLY A 71 7.57 10.65 -7.29
N ALA A 72 7.47 9.89 -8.36
CA ALA A 72 6.37 10.00 -9.31
C ALA A 72 5.00 9.89 -8.64
N VAL A 73 4.08 10.75 -9.06
CA VAL A 73 2.73 10.85 -8.51
C VAL A 73 1.76 10.11 -9.42
N LEU A 74 1.04 9.14 -8.85
CA LEU A 74 -0.04 8.47 -9.54
C LEU A 74 -1.31 9.33 -9.52
N SER A 75 -1.97 9.46 -10.66
CA SER A 75 -3.22 10.23 -10.77
C SER A 75 -4.39 9.52 -10.10
N THR A 76 -5.45 10.27 -9.79
CA THR A 76 -6.69 9.71 -9.25
C THR A 76 -7.33 8.74 -10.25
N GLU A 77 -7.34 9.10 -11.53
CA GLU A 77 -7.92 8.30 -12.62
C GLU A 77 -7.21 6.96 -12.77
N TYR A 78 -5.87 6.97 -12.65
CA TYR A 78 -5.10 5.72 -12.65
C TYR A 78 -5.45 4.85 -11.43
N CYS A 79 -5.46 5.42 -10.22
CA CYS A 79 -5.82 4.68 -9.01
C CYS A 79 -7.23 4.07 -9.10
N GLU A 80 -8.19 4.81 -9.62
CA GLU A 80 -9.56 4.35 -9.85
C GLU A 80 -9.62 3.22 -10.89
N SER A 81 -8.83 3.31 -11.96
CA SER A 81 -8.75 2.27 -12.99
C SER A 81 -8.23 0.95 -12.43
N ILE A 82 -7.19 1.01 -11.60
CA ILE A 82 -6.64 -0.18 -10.93
C ILE A 82 -7.63 -0.73 -9.88
N ALA A 83 -8.31 0.14 -9.14
CA ALA A 83 -9.35 -0.26 -8.19
C ALA A 83 -10.51 -1.00 -8.89
N LYS A 84 -10.93 -0.51 -10.05
CA LYS A 84 -11.93 -1.20 -10.87
C LYS A 84 -11.42 -2.56 -11.33
N LEU A 85 -10.19 -2.64 -11.85
CA LEU A 85 -9.57 -3.88 -12.29
C LEU A 85 -9.51 -4.91 -11.14
N THR A 86 -9.05 -4.51 -9.97
CA THR A 86 -8.94 -5.41 -8.81
C THR A 86 -10.32 -5.90 -8.34
N LYS A 87 -11.31 -5.00 -8.31
CA LYS A 87 -12.69 -5.33 -7.96
C LYS A 87 -13.32 -6.31 -8.95
N ASP A 88 -13.15 -6.08 -10.25
CA ASP A 88 -13.69 -6.95 -11.31
C ASP A 88 -13.09 -8.37 -11.23
N ASN A 89 -11.88 -8.52 -10.66
CA ASN A 89 -11.21 -9.79 -10.44
C ASN A 89 -11.33 -10.34 -9.00
N ASN A 90 -12.15 -9.70 -8.15
CA ASN A 90 -12.37 -10.10 -6.74
C ASN A 90 -11.08 -10.17 -5.91
N ILE A 91 -10.15 -9.28 -6.15
CA ILE A 91 -8.91 -9.08 -5.39
C ILE A 91 -8.87 -7.69 -4.80
N LYS A 92 -8.02 -7.46 -3.79
CA LYS A 92 -7.95 -6.21 -3.05
C LYS A 92 -6.91 -5.24 -3.64
N LEU A 93 -7.15 -3.94 -3.47
CA LEU A 93 -6.18 -2.89 -3.76
C LEU A 93 -5.62 -2.33 -2.45
N HIS A 94 -4.30 -2.43 -2.28
CA HIS A 94 -3.56 -1.74 -1.22
C HIS A 94 -2.77 -0.57 -1.82
N LEU A 95 -2.83 0.59 -1.17
CA LEU A 95 -2.03 1.76 -1.52
C LEU A 95 -0.92 1.96 -0.48
N ASP A 96 0.33 1.74 -0.89
CA ASP A 96 1.47 2.25 -0.11
C ASP A 96 1.56 3.76 -0.32
N GLY A 97 1.01 4.49 0.62
CA GLY A 97 0.95 5.94 0.65
C GLY A 97 2.01 6.56 1.55
N ALA A 98 3.20 5.97 1.66
CA ALA A 98 4.25 6.47 2.56
C ALA A 98 4.46 7.99 2.46
N ARG A 99 4.20 8.59 1.29
CA ARG A 99 4.25 10.03 1.01
C ARG A 99 2.98 10.56 0.34
N ILE A 100 1.82 10.01 0.66
CA ILE A 100 0.55 10.35 0.02
C ILE A 100 0.17 11.82 0.20
N PHE A 101 0.56 12.45 1.32
CA PHE A 101 0.34 13.87 1.56
C PHE A 101 1.15 14.75 0.59
N ASN A 102 2.34 14.31 0.17
CA ASN A 102 3.09 15.00 -0.88
C ASN A 102 2.37 14.88 -2.24
N ALA A 103 1.81 13.72 -2.56
CA ALA A 103 0.99 13.55 -3.76
C ALA A 103 -0.26 14.46 -3.72
N SER A 104 -0.93 14.54 -2.57
CA SER A 104 -2.09 15.40 -2.35
C SER A 104 -1.77 16.88 -2.61
N VAL A 105 -0.66 17.37 -2.06
CA VAL A 105 -0.20 18.77 -2.29
C VAL A 105 0.14 19.00 -3.75
N TYR A 106 0.86 18.08 -4.37
CA TYR A 106 1.24 18.18 -5.78
C TYR A 106 0.04 18.23 -6.72
N LEU A 107 -0.98 17.40 -6.47
CA LEU A 107 -2.19 17.33 -7.30
C LEU A 107 -3.23 18.40 -6.95
N GLY A 108 -3.12 19.06 -5.78
CA GLY A 108 -4.16 19.97 -5.27
C GLY A 108 -5.45 19.24 -4.90
N ILE A 109 -5.38 17.96 -4.52
CA ILE A 109 -6.54 17.10 -4.22
C ILE A 109 -6.48 16.64 -2.76
N PRO A 110 -7.57 16.71 -1.99
CA PRO A 110 -7.60 16.18 -0.63
C PRO A 110 -7.19 14.71 -0.56
N VAL A 111 -6.37 14.33 0.43
CA VAL A 111 -5.91 12.95 0.62
C VAL A 111 -7.07 11.96 0.64
N SER A 112 -8.15 12.28 1.34
CA SER A 112 -9.35 11.44 1.43
C SER A 112 -9.93 11.07 0.06
N LYS A 113 -9.89 11.99 -0.90
CA LYS A 113 -10.33 11.74 -2.27
C LYS A 113 -9.31 10.88 -3.03
N LEU A 114 -8.02 11.18 -2.87
CA LEU A 114 -6.95 10.47 -3.57
C LEU A 114 -6.86 8.98 -3.18
N VAL A 115 -7.23 8.63 -1.95
CA VAL A 115 -7.17 7.25 -1.45
C VAL A 115 -8.50 6.52 -1.47
N SER A 116 -9.59 7.17 -1.91
CA SER A 116 -10.97 6.65 -1.77
C SER A 116 -11.23 5.35 -2.52
N SER A 117 -10.46 5.06 -3.54
CA SER A 117 -10.60 3.85 -4.37
C SER A 117 -9.87 2.62 -3.79
N ALA A 118 -8.96 2.79 -2.84
CA ALA A 118 -8.20 1.68 -2.25
C ALA A 118 -8.97 1.00 -1.11
N ASP A 119 -8.85 -0.33 -0.98
CA ASP A 119 -9.40 -1.09 0.14
C ASP A 119 -8.63 -0.83 1.43
N SER A 120 -7.32 -0.57 1.33
CA SER A 120 -6.47 -0.24 2.46
C SER A 120 -5.31 0.66 2.04
N ILE A 121 -4.81 1.44 2.98
CA ILE A 121 -3.68 2.34 2.78
C ILE A 121 -2.76 2.33 3.99
N THR A 122 -1.46 2.46 3.74
CA THR A 122 -0.47 2.86 4.74
C THR A 122 0.08 4.24 4.42
N PHE A 123 0.39 5.05 5.44
CA PHE A 123 1.14 6.29 5.26
C PHE A 123 2.07 6.57 6.43
N CYS A 124 3.17 7.28 6.15
CA CYS A 124 4.14 7.63 7.17
C CYS A 124 3.83 9.01 7.78
N LEU A 125 3.87 9.08 9.10
CA LEU A 125 3.88 10.33 9.84
C LEU A 125 5.27 10.99 9.79
N SER A 126 6.34 10.17 9.80
CA SER A 126 7.75 10.60 9.88
C SER A 126 8.38 10.98 8.55
N LYS A 127 7.59 11.28 7.51
CA LYS A 127 8.06 11.74 6.20
C LYS A 127 7.48 13.12 5.90
N GLY A 128 6.62 13.27 4.90
CA GLY A 128 6.04 14.56 4.50
C GLY A 128 5.27 15.29 5.60
N LEU A 129 4.76 14.56 6.59
CA LEU A 129 4.07 15.14 7.76
C LEU A 129 5.01 15.61 8.88
N SER A 130 6.32 15.38 8.76
CA SER A 130 7.35 15.89 9.68
C SER A 130 7.20 15.47 11.15
N CYS A 131 6.45 14.42 11.45
CA CYS A 131 6.39 13.87 12.78
C CYS A 131 7.70 13.12 13.12
N PRO A 132 8.09 13.00 14.40
CA PRO A 132 9.35 12.37 14.78
C PRO A 132 9.37 10.86 14.48
N ILE A 133 8.21 10.21 14.45
CA ILE A 133 8.09 8.75 14.31
C ILE A 133 6.68 8.35 13.90
N GLY A 134 6.54 7.20 13.24
CA GLY A 134 5.28 6.49 13.11
C GLY A 134 4.78 6.35 11.67
N SER A 135 3.91 5.38 11.53
CA SER A 135 3.10 5.16 10.34
C SER A 135 1.69 4.72 10.74
N ILE A 136 0.76 4.97 9.86
CA ILE A 136 -0.67 4.65 10.06
C ILE A 136 -1.08 3.67 8.97
N ILE A 137 -1.93 2.71 9.35
CA ILE A 137 -2.66 1.86 8.42
C ILE A 137 -4.14 2.14 8.54
N CYS A 138 -4.83 2.31 7.41
CA CYS A 138 -6.27 2.52 7.33
C CYS A 138 -6.91 1.47 6.42
N GLY A 139 -8.17 1.17 6.70
CA GLY A 139 -9.01 0.23 5.99
C GLY A 139 -10.34 0.05 6.71
N ASP A 140 -11.13 -0.93 6.31
CA ASP A 140 -12.37 -1.25 7.00
C ASP A 140 -12.14 -1.79 8.43
N LYS A 141 -13.23 -1.90 9.19
CA LYS A 141 -13.17 -2.30 10.60
C LYS A 141 -12.60 -3.71 10.79
N GLU A 142 -12.95 -4.64 9.91
CA GLU A 142 -12.48 -6.03 9.99
C GLU A 142 -10.99 -6.10 9.70
N PHE A 143 -10.54 -5.47 8.63
CA PHE A 143 -9.13 -5.37 8.27
C PHE A 143 -8.30 -4.76 9.41
N ILE A 144 -8.75 -3.63 10.00
CA ILE A 144 -8.04 -2.98 11.10
C ILE A 144 -8.02 -3.84 12.36
N SER A 145 -9.07 -4.60 12.65
CA SER A 145 -9.07 -5.55 13.77
C SER A 145 -7.99 -6.62 13.61
N ARG A 146 -7.87 -7.20 12.41
CA ARG A 146 -6.82 -8.16 12.08
C ARG A 146 -5.42 -7.53 12.08
N ALA A 147 -5.28 -6.32 11.55
CA ALA A 147 -4.01 -5.57 11.55
C ALA A 147 -3.51 -5.30 12.97
N ARG A 148 -4.40 -5.00 13.92
CA ARG A 148 -4.05 -4.82 15.35
C ARG A 148 -3.53 -6.11 15.99
N TYR A 149 -4.12 -7.25 15.65
CA TYR A 149 -3.63 -8.55 16.09
C TYR A 149 -2.21 -8.80 15.59
N TRP A 150 -1.98 -8.64 14.29
CA TRP A 150 -0.66 -8.82 13.69
C TRP A 150 0.37 -7.82 14.19
N ARG A 151 -0.02 -6.56 14.39
CA ARG A 151 0.86 -5.57 15.03
C ARG A 151 1.36 -6.05 16.40
N LYS A 152 0.48 -6.65 17.20
CA LYS A 152 0.88 -7.21 18.50
C LYS A 152 1.83 -8.38 18.35
N THR A 153 1.50 -9.30 17.47
CA THR A 153 2.29 -10.52 17.21
C THR A 153 3.71 -10.19 16.72
N LEU A 154 3.83 -9.18 15.85
CA LEU A 154 5.11 -8.72 15.30
C LEU A 154 5.89 -7.76 16.19
N GLY A 155 5.46 -7.55 17.43
CA GLY A 155 6.17 -6.69 18.40
C GLY A 155 5.90 -5.19 18.25
N GLY A 156 4.99 -4.76 17.36
CA GLY A 156 4.68 -3.35 17.11
C GLY A 156 3.63 -2.75 18.03
N ALA A 157 3.17 -3.47 19.07
CA ALA A 157 2.22 -2.93 20.04
C ALA A 157 2.94 -2.17 21.15
N MET A 158 2.87 -0.87 21.10
CA MET A 158 3.43 0.03 22.11
C MET A 158 2.34 0.42 23.11
N ARG A 159 2.67 0.44 24.43
CA ARG A 159 1.70 0.79 25.47
C ARG A 159 1.48 2.30 25.52
N GLN A 160 2.27 3.11 26.01
CA GLN A 160 2.07 4.56 26.21
C GLN A 160 2.36 5.34 24.91
N LEU A 161 1.65 5.02 23.83
CA LEU A 161 1.84 5.60 22.51
C LEU A 161 1.39 7.07 22.41
N GLY A 162 0.58 7.57 23.37
CA GLY A 162 -0.02 8.89 23.29
C GLY A 162 0.97 10.04 23.09
N ILE A 163 2.15 9.97 23.71
CA ILE A 163 3.21 10.99 23.55
C ILE A 163 3.66 11.10 22.09
N VAL A 164 3.82 9.96 21.44
CA VAL A 164 4.25 9.89 20.03
C VAL A 164 3.10 10.25 19.09
N ALA A 165 1.89 9.76 19.40
CA ALA A 165 0.70 9.98 18.56
C ALA A 165 0.23 11.45 18.58
N ALA A 166 0.55 12.22 19.62
CA ALA A 166 0.18 13.63 19.73
C ALA A 166 0.69 14.46 18.54
N SER A 167 1.92 14.21 18.07
CA SER A 167 2.46 14.88 16.89
C SER A 167 1.66 14.56 15.62
N GLY A 168 1.19 13.32 15.48
CA GLY A 168 0.34 12.91 14.36
C GLY A 168 -1.02 13.62 14.36
N ILE A 169 -1.61 13.86 15.52
CA ILE A 169 -2.89 14.60 15.65
C ILE A 169 -2.72 16.06 15.19
N ILE A 170 -1.55 16.66 15.48
CA ILE A 170 -1.26 18.04 15.07
C ILE A 170 -0.98 18.13 13.57
N ALA A 171 -0.36 17.09 12.99
CA ALA A 171 0.06 17.07 11.58
C ALA A 171 -1.10 16.73 10.61
N LEU A 172 -2.16 16.08 11.07
CA LEU A 172 -3.35 15.67 10.30
C LEU A 172 -4.48 16.69 10.44
#